data_5acb5eff97e0c78d86be5e5cb2b60006
#
_entry.id   5acb5eff97e0c78d86be5e5cb2b60006
#
_cell.length_a   1.000
_cell.length_b   1.000
_cell.length_c   1.000
_cell.angle_alpha   90.00
_cell.angle_beta   90.00
_cell.angle_gamma   90.00
#
_symmetry.space_group_name_H-M   'P 1'
#
loop_
_entity.id
_entity.type
_entity.pdbx_description
1 polymer ?
#
loop_
_entity_poly.entity_id
_entity_poly.type
_entity_poly.pdbx_seq_one_letter_code
_entity_poly.pdbx_strand_id
1 'polypeptide(L)'
;MEPSPTRAAPAVPPWLPAGAALAAAGWGANQFTPLAAVYRTQEQWHPVLVAVLFTAYLPGLLPGLLLGGPAADRFGRRRVVRAALLLSAAASALPAAAASSPAAVCAGRLATGVAAGYALSAGNRWLRELCAAAGRSGAAERRAAYATGAGLAGGALAAGMLAEWLPAPTALPCLVHAALALLVLAATGRAPETTGGTAGAPLRLGGWCRRTVGHPRFVWVVLPASPAVFGAATVAYVVLPPLVADEVPGYAPLFSGVVAALTLSVGVVAQPLAVRLHHARTARATLVGMVTVIGGLLVGALAAYGDSVALVLVAAVLLGAGYGLTLGSGLLEIARLAPPSALPSTAFLHQGAAYSGFLTPLLLAVTAGAAPYPALLTGMAVVGLLCLWVTARFSRGNPP
;
A
#
# COMPACT_ATOMS: atom_id res chain seq x y z
N MET A 1 -45.84 28.04 -10.71
CA MET A 1 -44.71 27.39 -9.96
C MET A 1 -44.57 26.01 -10.56
N GLU A 2 -43.79 25.89 -11.67
CA GLU A 2 -43.56 24.57 -12.31
C GLU A 2 -42.66 23.73 -11.44
N PRO A 3 -42.95 22.43 -11.24
CA PRO A 3 -42.07 21.54 -10.52
C PRO A 3 -40.78 21.33 -11.32
N SER A 4 -39.62 21.70 -10.73
CA SER A 4 -38.32 21.41 -11.28
C SER A 4 -38.23 19.92 -11.66
N PRO A 5 -37.73 19.58 -12.87
CA PRO A 5 -37.59 18.20 -13.27
C PRO A 5 -36.64 17.46 -12.31
N THR A 6 -37.16 16.48 -11.60
CA THR A 6 -36.38 15.55 -10.81
C THR A 6 -35.39 14.86 -11.74
N ARG A 7 -34.12 15.29 -11.71
CA ARG A 7 -33.03 14.57 -12.40
C ARG A 7 -33.00 13.15 -11.86
N ALA A 8 -33.40 12.20 -12.68
CA ALA A 8 -33.24 10.79 -12.37
C ALA A 8 -31.78 10.54 -11.94
N ALA A 9 -31.58 9.90 -10.78
CA ALA A 9 -30.25 9.58 -10.29
C ALA A 9 -29.55 8.74 -11.38
N PRO A 10 -28.28 9.04 -11.74
CA PRO A 10 -27.57 8.27 -12.74
C PRO A 10 -27.52 6.79 -12.31
N ALA A 11 -27.80 5.88 -13.23
CA ALA A 11 -27.87 4.43 -12.97
C ALA A 11 -26.56 3.86 -12.35
N VAL A 12 -25.43 4.54 -12.57
CA VAL A 12 -24.13 4.21 -11.98
C VAL A 12 -23.59 5.42 -11.21
N PRO A 13 -23.19 5.27 -9.93
CA PRO A 13 -22.64 6.36 -9.16
C PRO A 13 -21.40 6.98 -9.84
N PRO A 14 -21.31 8.33 -9.98
CA PRO A 14 -20.22 8.99 -10.73
C PRO A 14 -18.81 8.68 -10.20
N TRP A 15 -18.67 8.38 -8.91
CA TRP A 15 -17.39 8.05 -8.27
C TRP A 15 -16.90 6.61 -8.56
N LEU A 16 -17.78 5.71 -9.02
CA LEU A 16 -17.46 4.29 -9.17
C LEU A 16 -16.30 4.04 -10.17
N PRO A 17 -16.23 4.69 -11.35
CA PRO A 17 -15.09 4.51 -12.25
C PRO A 17 -13.75 4.95 -11.64
N ALA A 18 -13.73 6.02 -10.84
CA ALA A 18 -12.52 6.42 -10.12
C ALA A 18 -12.14 5.41 -9.02
N GLY A 19 -13.12 4.88 -8.29
CA GLY A 19 -12.91 3.79 -7.34
C GLY A 19 -12.39 2.52 -8.00
N ALA A 20 -12.95 2.12 -9.14
CA ALA A 20 -12.48 0.98 -9.93
C ALA A 20 -11.03 1.17 -10.41
N ALA A 21 -10.65 2.39 -10.81
CA ALA A 21 -9.28 2.70 -11.18
C ALA A 21 -8.29 2.55 -10.01
N LEU A 22 -8.69 2.99 -8.80
CA LEU A 22 -7.90 2.78 -7.59
C LEU A 22 -7.78 1.29 -7.24
N ALA A 23 -8.86 0.53 -7.39
CA ALA A 23 -8.83 -0.92 -7.16
C ALA A 23 -7.94 -1.64 -8.19
N ALA A 24 -8.03 -1.30 -9.49
CA ALA A 24 -7.16 -1.87 -10.51
C ALA A 24 -5.68 -1.55 -10.26
N ALA A 25 -5.36 -0.32 -9.85
CA ALA A 25 -4.00 0.06 -9.48
C ALA A 25 -3.49 -0.71 -8.25
N GLY A 26 -4.36 -0.91 -7.24
CA GLY A 26 -4.05 -1.74 -6.07
C GLY A 26 -3.79 -3.20 -6.45
N TRP A 27 -4.60 -3.80 -7.33
CA TRP A 27 -4.38 -5.14 -7.84
C TRP A 27 -3.01 -5.28 -8.51
N GLY A 28 -2.71 -4.41 -9.50
CA GLY A 28 -1.41 -4.43 -10.18
C GLY A 28 -0.23 -4.29 -9.23
N ALA A 29 -0.35 -3.45 -8.21
CA ALA A 29 0.69 -3.28 -7.21
C ALA A 29 1.01 -4.56 -6.43
N ASN A 30 -0.01 -5.36 -6.07
CA ASN A 30 0.16 -6.48 -5.14
C ASN A 30 0.04 -7.88 -5.75
N GLN A 31 -0.32 -8.03 -7.02
CA GLN A 31 -0.35 -9.34 -7.70
C GLN A 31 1.01 -10.05 -7.71
N PHE A 32 2.12 -9.32 -7.63
CA PHE A 32 3.46 -9.90 -7.59
C PHE A 32 3.71 -10.74 -6.31
N THR A 33 3.04 -10.45 -5.21
CA THR A 33 3.25 -11.15 -3.93
C THR A 33 3.07 -12.66 -4.04
N PRO A 34 1.95 -13.23 -4.53
CA PRO A 34 1.84 -14.66 -4.76
C PRO A 34 2.73 -15.16 -5.92
N LEU A 35 2.98 -14.34 -6.94
CA LEU A 35 3.89 -14.71 -8.02
C LEU A 35 5.34 -14.86 -7.55
N ALA A 36 5.74 -14.18 -6.49
CA ALA A 36 7.05 -14.37 -5.85
C ALA A 36 7.25 -15.83 -5.38
N ALA A 37 6.18 -16.50 -4.92
CA ALA A 37 6.24 -17.93 -4.60
C ALA A 37 6.50 -18.77 -5.85
N VAL A 38 5.81 -18.50 -6.96
CA VAL A 38 6.01 -19.19 -8.25
C VAL A 38 7.45 -19.03 -8.75
N TYR A 39 7.98 -17.80 -8.73
CA TYR A 39 9.36 -17.54 -9.15
C TYR A 39 10.39 -18.28 -8.29
N ARG A 40 10.11 -18.46 -7.00
CA ARG A 40 10.98 -19.22 -6.09
C ARG A 40 10.88 -20.73 -6.32
N THR A 41 9.67 -21.27 -6.48
CA THR A 41 9.43 -22.73 -6.51
C THR A 41 9.56 -23.32 -7.92
N GLN A 42 9.08 -22.63 -8.96
CA GLN A 42 9.11 -23.14 -10.33
C GLN A 42 10.30 -22.62 -11.13
N GLU A 43 10.60 -21.33 -11.06
CA GLU A 43 11.73 -20.73 -11.78
C GLU A 43 13.06 -20.83 -10.99
N GLN A 44 13.01 -21.31 -9.74
CA GLN A 44 14.18 -21.51 -8.86
C GLN A 44 15.02 -20.23 -8.66
N TRP A 45 14.37 -19.06 -8.71
CA TRP A 45 15.08 -17.80 -8.51
C TRP A 45 15.54 -17.63 -7.07
N HIS A 46 16.77 -17.13 -6.93
CA HIS A 46 17.35 -16.88 -5.62
C HIS A 46 16.50 -15.89 -4.80
N PRO A 47 16.29 -16.13 -3.49
CA PRO A 47 15.45 -15.28 -2.63
C PRO A 47 15.77 -13.78 -2.67
N VAL A 48 17.05 -13.42 -2.75
CA VAL A 48 17.49 -12.01 -2.87
C VAL A 48 17.03 -11.40 -4.20
N LEU A 49 17.09 -12.13 -5.31
CA LEU A 49 16.58 -11.65 -6.60
C LEU A 49 15.08 -11.35 -6.52
N VAL A 50 14.30 -12.28 -5.96
CA VAL A 50 12.84 -12.09 -5.82
C VAL A 50 12.54 -10.87 -4.92
N ALA A 51 13.32 -10.67 -3.85
CA ALA A 51 13.18 -9.49 -2.98
C ALA A 51 13.56 -8.18 -3.70
N VAL A 52 14.59 -8.18 -4.55
CA VAL A 52 14.94 -7.04 -5.43
C VAL A 52 13.79 -6.73 -6.37
N LEU A 53 13.21 -7.75 -7.03
CA LEU A 53 12.08 -7.57 -7.95
C LEU A 53 10.82 -7.06 -7.22
N PHE A 54 10.56 -7.52 -6.00
CA PHE A 54 9.50 -6.96 -5.17
C PHE A 54 9.73 -5.48 -4.90
N THR A 55 10.96 -5.12 -4.52
CA THR A 55 11.34 -3.75 -4.15
C THR A 55 11.42 -2.81 -5.36
N ALA A 56 11.67 -3.34 -6.58
CA ALA A 56 11.74 -2.56 -7.82
C ALA A 56 10.48 -1.74 -8.15
N TYR A 57 9.36 -2.07 -7.52
CA TYR A 57 8.14 -1.27 -7.56
C TYR A 57 8.31 0.13 -6.94
N LEU A 58 9.11 0.25 -5.88
CA LEU A 58 9.24 1.49 -5.09
C LEU A 58 9.87 2.67 -5.85
N PRO A 59 10.98 2.50 -6.61
CA PRO A 59 11.55 3.59 -7.42
C PRO A 59 10.60 4.15 -8.48
N GLY A 60 9.62 3.37 -8.93
CA GLY A 60 8.55 3.85 -9.81
C GLY A 60 7.43 4.56 -9.07
N LEU A 61 7.04 4.02 -7.90
CA LEU A 61 5.92 4.54 -7.11
C LEU A 61 6.13 5.95 -6.59
N LEU A 62 7.30 6.23 -6.02
CA LEU A 62 7.57 7.52 -5.39
C LEU A 62 7.53 8.70 -6.39
N PRO A 63 8.19 8.64 -7.55
CA PRO A 63 8.04 9.67 -8.59
C PRO A 63 6.60 9.76 -9.11
N GLY A 64 5.91 8.61 -9.28
CA GLY A 64 4.52 8.58 -9.72
C GLY A 64 3.58 9.31 -8.75
N LEU A 65 3.75 9.10 -7.44
CA LEU A 65 3.00 9.83 -6.41
C LEU A 65 3.30 11.32 -6.42
N LEU A 66 4.57 11.71 -6.57
CA LEU A 66 5.01 13.08 -6.59
C LEU A 66 4.46 13.84 -7.80
N LEU A 67 4.54 13.24 -8.97
CA LEU A 67 4.20 13.88 -10.24
C LEU A 67 2.72 13.74 -10.61
N GLY A 68 2.01 12.74 -10.07
CA GLY A 68 0.62 12.45 -10.42
C GLY A 68 -0.34 13.58 -10.08
N GLY A 69 -0.14 14.28 -8.96
CA GLY A 69 -0.94 15.45 -8.58
C GLY A 69 -0.78 16.63 -9.55
N PRO A 70 0.43 17.15 -9.76
CA PRO A 70 0.71 18.20 -10.74
C PRO A 70 0.27 17.84 -12.16
N ALA A 71 0.49 16.59 -12.58
CA ALA A 71 0.03 16.12 -13.89
C ALA A 71 -1.52 16.18 -13.99
N ALA A 72 -2.23 15.76 -12.94
CA ALA A 72 -3.68 15.80 -12.90
C ALA A 72 -4.22 17.24 -12.93
N ASP A 73 -3.53 18.18 -12.29
CA ASP A 73 -3.90 19.61 -12.32
C ASP A 73 -3.71 20.20 -13.72
N ARG A 74 -2.64 19.78 -14.43
CA ARG A 74 -2.32 20.29 -15.78
C ARG A 74 -3.14 19.64 -16.90
N PHE A 75 -3.31 18.32 -16.86
CA PHE A 75 -3.86 17.56 -17.99
C PHE A 75 -5.28 17.04 -17.74
N GLY A 76 -5.79 17.18 -16.53
CA GLY A 76 -7.09 16.65 -16.10
C GLY A 76 -6.98 15.31 -15.37
N ARG A 77 -7.87 15.12 -14.39
CA ARG A 77 -7.85 13.94 -13.50
C ARG A 77 -8.11 12.65 -14.26
N ARG A 78 -9.16 12.64 -15.07
CA ARG A 78 -9.55 11.49 -15.86
C ARG A 78 -8.48 11.08 -16.86
N ARG A 79 -7.87 12.05 -17.56
CA ARG A 79 -6.81 11.76 -18.55
C ARG A 79 -5.59 11.11 -17.91
N VAL A 80 -5.13 11.64 -16.77
CA VAL A 80 -3.98 11.08 -16.04
C VAL A 80 -4.28 9.68 -15.51
N VAL A 81 -5.47 9.45 -14.93
CA VAL A 81 -5.89 8.12 -14.47
C VAL A 81 -5.96 7.12 -15.63
N ARG A 82 -6.48 7.55 -16.78
CA ARG A 82 -6.53 6.70 -18.00
C ARG A 82 -5.14 6.34 -18.51
N ALA A 83 -4.22 7.30 -18.54
CA ALA A 83 -2.81 7.03 -18.90
C ALA A 83 -2.15 6.06 -17.92
N ALA A 84 -2.42 6.21 -16.62
CA ALA A 84 -1.95 5.30 -15.58
C ALA A 84 -2.50 3.88 -15.75
N LEU A 85 -3.79 3.72 -16.09
CA LEU A 85 -4.39 2.40 -16.35
C LEU A 85 -3.80 1.73 -17.59
N LEU A 86 -3.55 2.50 -18.66
CA LEU A 86 -2.90 1.98 -19.87
C LEU A 86 -1.47 1.51 -19.56
N LEU A 87 -0.71 2.34 -18.82
CA LEU A 87 0.63 1.95 -18.37
C LEU A 87 0.60 0.72 -17.46
N SER A 88 -0.41 0.61 -16.57
CA SER A 88 -0.59 -0.54 -15.69
C SER A 88 -0.86 -1.83 -16.47
N ALA A 89 -1.69 -1.75 -17.53
CA ALA A 89 -1.94 -2.87 -18.42
C ALA A 89 -0.65 -3.31 -19.17
N ALA A 90 0.08 -2.36 -19.73
CA ALA A 90 1.35 -2.64 -20.42
C ALA A 90 2.42 -3.18 -19.45
N ALA A 91 2.48 -2.65 -18.23
CA ALA A 91 3.38 -3.11 -17.18
C ALA A 91 3.12 -4.56 -16.75
N SER A 92 1.87 -5.03 -16.83
CA SER A 92 1.53 -6.43 -16.57
C SER A 92 1.70 -7.32 -17.82
N ALA A 93 1.47 -6.79 -19.01
CA ALA A 93 1.69 -7.55 -20.23
C ALA A 93 3.18 -7.91 -20.45
N LEU A 94 4.10 -7.06 -20.00
CA LEU A 94 5.54 -7.24 -20.17
C LEU A 94 6.07 -8.51 -19.45
N PRO A 95 5.87 -8.72 -18.15
CA PRO A 95 6.26 -9.98 -17.50
C PRO A 95 5.43 -11.17 -17.97
N ALA A 96 4.20 -10.98 -18.44
CA ALA A 96 3.42 -12.06 -19.03
C ALA A 96 4.04 -12.61 -20.33
N ALA A 97 4.63 -11.72 -21.15
CA ALA A 97 5.28 -12.09 -22.41
C ALA A 97 6.69 -12.67 -22.21
N ALA A 98 7.36 -12.37 -21.12
CA ALA A 98 8.73 -12.77 -20.83
C ALA A 98 8.92 -13.13 -19.35
N ALA A 99 8.11 -14.09 -18.88
CA ALA A 99 8.02 -14.45 -17.46
C ALA A 99 9.32 -14.97 -16.85
N SER A 100 10.13 -15.70 -17.63
CA SER A 100 11.43 -16.22 -17.18
C SER A 100 12.57 -15.20 -17.25
N SER A 101 12.28 -13.94 -17.67
CA SER A 101 13.29 -12.87 -17.71
C SER A 101 13.20 -11.97 -16.48
N PRO A 102 14.19 -12.01 -15.56
CA PRO A 102 14.23 -11.10 -14.41
C PRO A 102 14.22 -9.62 -14.81
N ALA A 103 14.83 -9.29 -15.95
CA ALA A 103 14.86 -7.92 -16.47
C ALA A 103 13.46 -7.45 -16.90
N ALA A 104 12.68 -8.30 -17.58
CA ALA A 104 11.30 -7.99 -17.98
C ALA A 104 10.39 -7.82 -16.75
N VAL A 105 10.52 -8.71 -15.76
CA VAL A 105 9.79 -8.62 -14.50
C VAL A 105 10.17 -7.34 -13.75
N CYS A 106 11.46 -6.99 -13.66
CA CYS A 106 11.94 -5.76 -13.05
C CYS A 106 11.36 -4.51 -13.72
N ALA A 107 11.43 -4.45 -15.06
CA ALA A 107 10.87 -3.35 -15.84
C ALA A 107 9.34 -3.24 -15.65
N GLY A 108 8.63 -4.38 -15.65
CA GLY A 108 7.20 -4.44 -15.35
C GLY A 108 6.87 -3.93 -13.94
N ARG A 109 7.66 -4.32 -12.93
CA ARG A 109 7.51 -3.83 -11.55
C ARG A 109 7.70 -2.32 -11.42
N LEU A 110 8.76 -1.80 -12.04
CA LEU A 110 9.05 -0.36 -12.07
C LEU A 110 7.91 0.42 -12.74
N ALA A 111 7.48 -0.04 -13.92
CA ALA A 111 6.35 0.57 -14.64
C ALA A 111 5.03 0.48 -13.85
N THR A 112 4.76 -0.65 -13.17
CA THR A 112 3.61 -0.81 -12.26
C THR A 112 3.68 0.20 -11.12
N GLY A 113 4.87 0.45 -10.56
CA GLY A 113 5.06 1.48 -9.53
C GLY A 113 4.68 2.87 -10.05
N VAL A 114 5.20 3.27 -11.21
CA VAL A 114 4.84 4.54 -11.86
C VAL A 114 3.33 4.64 -12.07
N ALA A 115 2.71 3.62 -12.68
CA ALA A 115 1.27 3.58 -12.94
C ALA A 115 0.45 3.73 -11.64
N ALA A 116 0.80 2.96 -10.60
CA ALA A 116 0.13 3.02 -9.31
C ALA A 116 0.28 4.40 -8.65
N GLY A 117 1.47 4.99 -8.69
CA GLY A 117 1.71 6.32 -8.15
C GLY A 117 0.84 7.39 -8.80
N TYR A 118 0.76 7.41 -10.12
CA TYR A 118 -0.14 8.32 -10.85
C TYR A 118 -1.62 8.04 -10.54
N ALA A 119 -2.03 6.77 -10.56
CA ALA A 119 -3.42 6.39 -10.28
C ALA A 119 -3.84 6.75 -8.86
N LEU A 120 -3.01 6.47 -7.85
CA LEU A 120 -3.30 6.81 -6.46
C LEU A 120 -3.35 8.32 -6.23
N SER A 121 -2.41 9.08 -6.78
CA SER A 121 -2.36 10.53 -6.61
C SER A 121 -3.53 11.23 -7.32
N ALA A 122 -3.71 11.00 -8.63
CA ALA A 122 -4.77 11.60 -9.43
C ALA A 122 -6.15 11.01 -9.13
N GLY A 123 -6.24 9.69 -8.94
CA GLY A 123 -7.51 8.98 -8.71
C GLY A 123 -8.15 9.32 -7.37
N ASN A 124 -7.36 9.46 -6.29
CA ASN A 124 -7.88 9.90 -4.99
C ASN A 124 -8.47 11.31 -5.06
N ARG A 125 -7.83 12.22 -5.79
CA ARG A 125 -8.39 13.57 -6.01
C ARG A 125 -9.68 13.51 -6.83
N TRP A 126 -9.65 12.78 -7.94
CA TRP A 126 -10.81 12.63 -8.80
C TRP A 126 -12.00 12.04 -8.07
N LEU A 127 -11.80 11.00 -7.28
CA LEU A 127 -12.83 10.37 -6.46
C LEU A 127 -13.43 11.37 -5.45
N ARG A 128 -12.59 12.18 -4.76
CA ARG A 128 -13.05 13.21 -3.83
C ARG A 128 -13.92 14.26 -4.52
N GLU A 129 -13.47 14.77 -5.67
CA GLU A 129 -14.20 15.77 -6.44
C GLU A 129 -15.54 15.23 -6.95
N LEU A 130 -15.58 13.98 -7.43
CA LEU A 130 -16.82 13.30 -7.85
C LEU A 130 -17.78 13.06 -6.68
N CYS A 131 -17.26 12.71 -5.50
CA CYS A 131 -18.07 12.59 -4.29
C CYS A 131 -18.62 13.94 -3.83
N ALA A 132 -17.83 15.00 -3.90
CA ALA A 132 -18.24 16.36 -3.55
C ALA A 132 -19.34 16.87 -4.48
N ALA A 133 -19.18 16.66 -5.80
CA ALA A 133 -20.19 17.02 -6.80
C ALA A 133 -21.51 16.27 -6.60
N ALA A 134 -21.46 15.07 -5.99
CA ALA A 134 -22.65 14.29 -5.63
C ALA A 134 -23.19 14.58 -4.22
N GLY A 135 -22.69 15.61 -3.52
CA GLY A 135 -23.11 15.94 -2.15
C GLY A 135 -22.69 14.93 -1.08
N ARG A 136 -21.68 14.12 -1.35
CA ARG A 136 -21.24 12.99 -0.50
C ARG A 136 -19.76 13.09 -0.08
N SER A 137 -19.26 14.29 0.18
CA SER A 137 -17.87 14.57 0.54
C SER A 137 -17.36 13.75 1.72
N GLY A 138 -18.17 13.57 2.78
CA GLY A 138 -17.80 12.81 3.98
C GLY A 138 -17.56 11.30 3.74
N ALA A 139 -17.93 10.75 2.57
CA ALA A 139 -17.70 9.36 2.23
C ALA A 139 -16.46 9.13 1.34
N ALA A 140 -15.84 10.19 0.84
CA ALA A 140 -14.79 10.12 -0.18
C ALA A 140 -13.56 9.35 0.31
N GLU A 141 -13.00 9.71 1.47
CA GLU A 141 -11.80 9.07 2.02
C GLU A 141 -12.03 7.58 2.30
N ARG A 142 -13.18 7.24 2.87
CA ARG A 142 -13.55 5.84 3.14
C ARG A 142 -13.68 5.03 1.85
N ARG A 143 -14.31 5.60 0.80
CA ARG A 143 -14.45 4.95 -0.51
C ARG A 143 -13.09 4.73 -1.18
N ALA A 144 -12.20 5.72 -1.11
CA ALA A 144 -10.85 5.60 -1.64
C ALA A 144 -10.04 4.51 -0.92
N ALA A 145 -10.10 4.48 0.42
CA ALA A 145 -9.42 3.47 1.23
C ALA A 145 -9.94 2.06 0.93
N TYR A 146 -11.26 1.87 0.86
CA TYR A 146 -11.86 0.58 0.53
C TYR A 146 -11.58 0.14 -0.91
N ALA A 147 -11.63 1.05 -1.88
CA ALA A 147 -11.33 0.72 -3.27
C ALA A 147 -9.87 0.28 -3.43
N THR A 148 -8.93 1.05 -2.89
CA THR A 148 -7.50 0.70 -2.93
C THR A 148 -7.22 -0.58 -2.16
N GLY A 149 -7.78 -0.73 -0.94
CA GLY A 149 -7.60 -1.92 -0.11
C GLY A 149 -8.18 -3.17 -0.75
N ALA A 150 -9.38 -3.08 -1.33
CA ALA A 150 -10.00 -4.20 -2.07
C ALA A 150 -9.15 -4.61 -3.28
N GLY A 151 -8.55 -3.64 -4.00
CA GLY A 151 -7.63 -3.94 -5.08
C GLY A 151 -6.37 -4.64 -4.60
N LEU A 152 -5.73 -4.12 -3.55
CA LEU A 152 -4.51 -4.70 -2.99
C LEU A 152 -4.75 -6.12 -2.46
N ALA A 153 -5.78 -6.32 -1.64
CA ALA A 153 -6.12 -7.61 -1.04
C ALA A 153 -6.68 -8.59 -2.06
N GLY A 154 -7.68 -8.15 -2.85
CA GLY A 154 -8.31 -8.97 -3.88
C GLY A 154 -7.37 -9.34 -5.01
N GLY A 155 -6.47 -8.42 -5.39
CA GLY A 155 -5.46 -8.66 -6.41
C GLY A 155 -4.44 -9.73 -6.01
N ALA A 156 -3.98 -9.71 -4.77
CA ALA A 156 -3.09 -10.76 -4.27
C ALA A 156 -3.81 -12.11 -4.19
N LEU A 157 -5.03 -12.13 -3.63
CA LEU A 157 -5.80 -13.36 -3.54
C LEU A 157 -6.10 -13.96 -4.92
N ALA A 158 -6.62 -13.15 -5.84
CA ALA A 158 -6.93 -13.59 -7.19
C ALA A 158 -5.70 -14.06 -7.94
N ALA A 159 -4.57 -13.35 -7.85
CA ALA A 159 -3.33 -13.77 -8.47
C ALA A 159 -2.82 -15.09 -7.89
N GLY A 160 -2.96 -15.31 -6.56
CA GLY A 160 -2.63 -16.58 -5.92
C GLY A 160 -3.52 -17.73 -6.40
N MET A 161 -4.83 -17.51 -6.49
CA MET A 161 -5.78 -18.51 -7.01
C MET A 161 -5.50 -18.85 -8.48
N LEU A 162 -5.27 -17.83 -9.32
CA LEU A 162 -4.96 -18.02 -10.74
C LEU A 162 -3.65 -18.80 -10.94
N ALA A 163 -2.63 -18.46 -10.14
CA ALA A 163 -1.32 -19.10 -10.21
C ALA A 163 -1.33 -20.55 -9.68
N GLU A 164 -2.24 -20.86 -8.76
CA GLU A 164 -2.35 -22.19 -8.16
C GLU A 164 -3.06 -23.18 -9.07
N TRP A 165 -4.20 -22.79 -9.64
CA TRP A 165 -5.11 -23.73 -10.27
C TRP A 165 -5.18 -23.65 -11.79
N LEU A 166 -4.61 -22.62 -12.40
CA LEU A 166 -4.70 -22.40 -13.83
C LEU A 166 -3.32 -22.51 -14.53
N PRO A 167 -3.30 -22.80 -15.84
CA PRO A 167 -2.06 -22.90 -16.60
C PRO A 167 -1.33 -21.56 -16.67
N ALA A 168 -0.02 -21.60 -16.92
CA ALA A 168 0.85 -20.44 -17.03
C ALA A 168 0.81 -19.52 -15.78
N PRO A 169 1.21 -20.03 -14.59
CA PRO A 169 1.05 -19.37 -13.30
C PRO A 169 1.74 -18.02 -13.18
N THR A 170 2.76 -17.75 -13.98
CA THR A 170 3.45 -16.45 -14.03
C THR A 170 2.79 -15.45 -14.99
N ALA A 171 2.20 -15.95 -16.09
CA ALA A 171 1.65 -15.09 -17.16
C ALA A 171 0.17 -14.77 -16.96
N LEU A 172 -0.65 -15.79 -16.64
CA LEU A 172 -2.11 -15.63 -16.59
C LEU A 172 -2.60 -14.59 -15.57
N PRO A 173 -2.09 -14.53 -14.32
CA PRO A 173 -2.47 -13.47 -13.38
C PRO A 173 -2.18 -12.07 -13.93
N CYS A 174 -1.05 -11.92 -14.61
CA CYS A 174 -0.65 -10.65 -15.22
C CYS A 174 -1.57 -10.27 -16.40
N LEU A 175 -1.97 -11.22 -17.23
CA LEU A 175 -2.90 -11.00 -18.36
C LEU A 175 -4.30 -10.65 -17.86
N VAL A 176 -4.79 -11.34 -16.82
CA VAL A 176 -6.09 -11.05 -16.20
C VAL A 176 -6.10 -9.62 -15.63
N HIS A 177 -5.02 -9.21 -14.95
CA HIS A 177 -4.92 -7.84 -14.49
C HIS A 177 -4.84 -6.83 -15.65
N ALA A 178 -4.08 -7.12 -16.71
CA ALA A 178 -4.01 -6.26 -17.89
C ALA A 178 -5.41 -6.07 -18.53
N ALA A 179 -6.16 -7.17 -18.68
CA ALA A 179 -7.54 -7.12 -19.18
C ALA A 179 -8.45 -6.30 -18.24
N LEU A 180 -8.37 -6.50 -16.92
CA LEU A 180 -9.11 -5.71 -15.94
C LEU A 180 -8.78 -4.22 -16.06
N ALA A 181 -7.50 -3.85 -16.16
CA ALA A 181 -7.08 -2.46 -16.30
C ALA A 181 -7.63 -1.82 -17.59
N LEU A 182 -7.68 -2.57 -18.70
CA LEU A 182 -8.27 -2.11 -19.96
C LEU A 182 -9.80 -1.99 -19.87
N LEU A 183 -10.49 -2.90 -19.19
CA LEU A 183 -11.93 -2.80 -18.93
C LEU A 183 -12.27 -1.57 -18.10
N VAL A 184 -11.50 -1.33 -17.04
CA VAL A 184 -11.65 -0.12 -16.20
C VAL A 184 -11.30 1.14 -17.00
N LEU A 185 -10.28 1.11 -17.84
CA LEU A 185 -9.94 2.19 -18.77
C LEU A 185 -11.13 2.54 -19.69
N ALA A 186 -11.81 1.56 -20.23
CA ALA A 186 -13.02 1.77 -21.05
C ALA A 186 -14.15 2.38 -20.22
N ALA A 187 -14.41 1.87 -19.02
CA ALA A 187 -15.43 2.38 -18.10
C ALA A 187 -15.18 3.84 -17.69
N THR A 188 -13.92 4.24 -17.48
CA THR A 188 -13.56 5.63 -17.15
C THR A 188 -13.83 6.61 -18.29
N GLY A 189 -14.01 6.15 -19.53
CA GLY A 189 -14.28 7.01 -20.70
C GLY A 189 -15.57 7.82 -20.58
N ARG A 190 -16.58 7.30 -19.87
CA ARG A 190 -17.89 7.93 -19.66
C ARG A 190 -17.98 8.75 -18.37
N ALA A 191 -16.96 8.66 -17.51
CA ALA A 191 -16.96 9.41 -16.24
C ALA A 191 -16.68 10.89 -16.48
N PRO A 192 -17.31 11.82 -15.71
CA PRO A 192 -17.10 13.24 -15.89
C PRO A 192 -15.66 13.63 -15.54
N GLU A 193 -15.09 14.55 -16.33
CA GLU A 193 -13.85 15.24 -15.98
C GLU A 193 -14.16 16.32 -14.92
N THR A 194 -13.30 16.46 -13.94
CA THR A 194 -13.46 17.43 -12.86
C THR A 194 -12.42 18.57 -12.92
N THR A 195 -11.99 18.93 -14.11
CA THR A 195 -11.11 20.08 -14.32
C THR A 195 -11.85 21.38 -14.06
N GLY A 196 -11.47 22.12 -13.06
CA GLY A 196 -12.02 23.46 -12.81
C GLY A 196 -12.12 23.91 -11.37
N GLY A 197 -11.80 23.07 -10.44
CA GLY A 197 -11.60 23.51 -9.05
C GLY A 197 -10.14 23.89 -8.86
N THR A 198 -9.90 25.00 -8.20
CA THR A 198 -8.61 25.50 -7.69
C THR A 198 -7.44 24.55 -7.90
N ALA A 199 -6.48 24.94 -8.74
CA ALA A 199 -5.20 24.25 -8.88
C ALA A 199 -4.74 23.82 -7.47
N GLY A 200 -4.68 22.51 -7.22
CA GLY A 200 -4.28 22.03 -5.91
C GLY A 200 -2.96 22.67 -5.56
N ALA A 201 -2.80 23.10 -4.31
CA ALA A 201 -1.57 23.75 -3.88
C ALA A 201 -0.38 22.90 -4.35
N PRO A 202 0.54 23.48 -5.15
CA PRO A 202 1.68 22.73 -5.66
C PRO A 202 2.45 22.13 -4.48
N LEU A 203 3.00 20.93 -4.67
CA LEU A 203 3.89 20.31 -3.68
C LEU A 203 5.08 21.26 -3.44
N ARG A 204 4.93 22.14 -2.47
CA ARG A 204 5.98 23.09 -2.09
C ARG A 204 6.76 22.50 -0.93
N LEU A 205 7.92 21.94 -1.21
CA LEU A 205 8.91 21.55 -0.21
C LEU A 205 9.57 22.81 0.42
N GLY A 206 8.77 23.86 0.65
CA GLY A 206 9.21 25.16 1.13
C GLY A 206 9.28 25.26 2.67
N GLY A 207 9.42 26.48 3.18
CA GLY A 207 9.70 26.77 4.59
C GLY A 207 8.77 26.09 5.61
N TRP A 208 7.46 25.91 5.31
CA TRP A 208 6.53 25.21 6.19
C TRP A 208 6.80 23.71 6.26
N CYS A 209 7.15 23.07 5.15
CA CYS A 209 7.52 21.67 5.13
C CYS A 209 8.78 21.42 5.98
N ARG A 210 9.80 22.29 5.84
CA ARG A 210 11.00 22.26 6.71
C ARG A 210 10.69 22.44 8.18
N ARG A 211 9.78 23.35 8.53
CA ARG A 211 9.36 23.56 9.92
C ARG A 211 8.64 22.34 10.49
N THR A 212 7.73 21.76 9.74
CA THR A 212 6.96 20.59 10.19
C THR A 212 7.87 19.35 10.33
N VAL A 213 8.78 19.12 9.37
CA VAL A 213 9.74 18.01 9.43
C VAL A 213 10.78 18.21 10.55
N GLY A 214 11.18 19.47 10.83
CA GLY A 214 12.06 19.81 11.95
C GLY A 214 11.35 19.86 13.30
N HIS A 215 10.04 19.72 13.35
CA HIS A 215 9.31 19.73 14.62
C HIS A 215 9.66 18.49 15.44
N PRO A 216 9.99 18.63 16.76
CA PRO A 216 10.40 17.50 17.59
C PRO A 216 9.40 16.34 17.57
N ARG A 217 8.09 16.62 17.51
CA ARG A 217 7.06 15.59 17.42
C ARG A 217 7.11 14.80 16.11
N PHE A 218 7.44 15.44 14.98
CA PHE A 218 7.65 14.71 13.72
C PHE A 218 8.87 13.79 13.83
N VAL A 219 10.00 14.31 14.31
CA VAL A 219 11.27 13.58 14.40
C VAL A 219 11.21 12.42 15.38
N TRP A 220 10.59 12.62 16.56
CA TRP A 220 10.66 11.66 17.65
C TRP A 220 9.39 10.80 17.84
N VAL A 221 8.29 11.16 17.18
CA VAL A 221 7.03 10.39 17.29
C VAL A 221 6.62 9.80 15.94
N VAL A 222 6.62 10.62 14.87
CA VAL A 222 6.15 10.17 13.55
C VAL A 222 7.21 9.34 12.83
N LEU A 223 8.44 9.86 12.76
CA LEU A 223 9.51 9.24 11.97
C LEU A 223 9.94 7.85 12.47
N PRO A 224 10.09 7.58 13.79
CA PRO A 224 10.46 6.25 14.27
C PRO A 224 9.40 5.17 14.00
N ALA A 225 8.12 5.56 13.95
CA ALA A 225 7.00 4.64 13.65
C ALA A 225 6.77 4.44 12.14
N SER A 226 7.25 5.37 11.29
CA SER A 226 6.92 5.36 9.85
C SER A 226 7.40 4.09 9.11
N PRO A 227 8.63 3.58 9.26
CA PRO A 227 9.06 2.37 8.56
C PRO A 227 8.26 1.12 8.97
N ALA A 228 7.76 1.08 10.21
CA ALA A 228 6.93 -0.03 10.69
C ALA A 228 5.59 -0.14 9.95
N VAL A 229 5.11 0.93 9.30
CA VAL A 229 3.87 0.92 8.51
C VAL A 229 3.93 -0.18 7.45
N PHE A 230 4.77 -0.02 6.43
CA PHE A 230 4.88 -1.00 5.35
C PHE A 230 5.82 -2.14 5.68
N GLY A 231 6.76 -1.96 6.63
CA GLY A 231 7.62 -3.03 7.12
C GLY A 231 6.81 -4.16 7.75
N ALA A 232 5.84 -3.85 8.60
CA ALA A 232 4.94 -4.86 9.17
C ALA A 232 4.16 -5.63 8.09
N ALA A 233 3.54 -4.90 7.16
CA ALA A 233 2.76 -5.52 6.09
C ALA A 233 3.63 -6.43 5.22
N THR A 234 4.80 -5.96 4.77
CA THR A 234 5.69 -6.72 3.89
C THR A 234 6.33 -7.93 4.59
N VAL A 235 6.63 -7.84 5.89
CA VAL A 235 7.03 -9.02 6.67
C VAL A 235 5.92 -10.07 6.65
N ALA A 236 4.69 -9.67 6.91
CA ALA A 236 3.56 -10.60 6.98
C ALA A 236 3.37 -11.38 5.67
N TYR A 237 3.33 -10.69 4.52
CA TYR A 237 2.92 -11.34 3.28
C TYR A 237 4.05 -11.64 2.28
N VAL A 238 5.26 -11.12 2.48
CA VAL A 238 6.41 -11.43 1.61
C VAL A 238 7.40 -12.34 2.30
N VAL A 239 7.63 -12.14 3.61
CA VAL A 239 8.68 -12.84 4.36
C VAL A 239 8.15 -14.13 5.00
N LEU A 240 7.02 -14.07 5.71
CA LEU A 240 6.54 -15.22 6.48
C LEU A 240 6.05 -16.41 5.63
N PRO A 241 5.25 -16.24 4.54
CA PRO A 241 4.73 -17.40 3.80
C PRO A 241 5.80 -18.34 3.26
N PRO A 242 6.92 -17.86 2.67
CA PRO A 242 7.99 -18.74 2.22
C PRO A 242 8.68 -19.57 3.32
N LEU A 243 8.62 -19.10 4.57
CA LEU A 243 9.29 -19.78 5.70
C LEU A 243 8.55 -21.04 6.15
N VAL A 244 7.29 -21.17 5.79
CA VAL A 244 6.43 -22.33 6.09
C VAL A 244 5.89 -22.98 4.81
N ALA A 245 6.58 -22.79 3.67
CA ALA A 245 6.09 -23.28 2.38
C ALA A 245 6.05 -24.81 2.32
N ASP A 246 6.93 -25.50 3.04
CA ASP A 246 7.00 -26.96 3.12
C ASP A 246 5.79 -27.56 3.88
N GLU A 247 5.14 -26.77 4.73
CA GLU A 247 3.93 -27.15 5.47
C GLU A 247 2.63 -26.99 4.65
N VAL A 248 2.73 -26.36 3.47
CA VAL A 248 1.61 -26.17 2.53
C VAL A 248 1.98 -26.63 1.12
N PRO A 249 2.41 -27.91 0.96
CA PRO A 249 2.90 -28.41 -0.32
C PRO A 249 1.85 -28.30 -1.40
N GLY A 250 2.24 -27.74 -2.55
CA GLY A 250 1.33 -27.51 -3.68
C GLY A 250 0.40 -26.31 -3.55
N TYR A 251 0.45 -25.53 -2.45
CA TYR A 251 -0.44 -24.36 -2.23
C TYR A 251 0.33 -23.06 -1.93
N ALA A 252 1.61 -23.00 -2.22
CA ALA A 252 2.44 -21.85 -1.86
C ALA A 252 1.97 -20.49 -2.48
N PRO A 253 1.58 -20.40 -3.77
CA PRO A 253 1.04 -19.19 -4.35
C PRO A 253 -0.30 -18.77 -3.72
N LEU A 254 -1.22 -19.72 -3.53
CA LEU A 254 -2.52 -19.47 -2.90
C LEU A 254 -2.34 -18.99 -1.46
N PHE A 255 -1.50 -19.69 -0.68
CA PHE A 255 -1.22 -19.33 0.71
C PHE A 255 -0.65 -17.91 0.84
N SER A 256 0.33 -17.57 -0.01
CA SER A 256 0.88 -16.22 -0.07
C SER A 256 -0.20 -15.18 -0.40
N GLY A 257 -1.09 -15.48 -1.34
CA GLY A 257 -2.23 -14.63 -1.70
C GLY A 257 -3.22 -14.45 -0.54
N VAL A 258 -3.54 -15.51 0.18
CA VAL A 258 -4.43 -15.49 1.37
C VAL A 258 -3.83 -14.66 2.50
N VAL A 259 -2.54 -14.87 2.83
CA VAL A 259 -1.85 -14.10 3.88
C VAL A 259 -1.81 -12.61 3.51
N ALA A 260 -1.53 -12.28 2.24
CA ALA A 260 -1.55 -10.89 1.78
C ALA A 260 -2.95 -10.27 1.88
N ALA A 261 -3.98 -10.99 1.43
CA ALA A 261 -5.37 -10.52 1.52
C ALA A 261 -5.81 -10.32 2.97
N LEU A 262 -5.47 -11.25 3.86
CA LEU A 262 -5.76 -11.17 5.30
C LEU A 262 -5.08 -9.95 5.92
N THR A 263 -3.77 -9.81 5.75
CA THR A 263 -2.97 -8.71 6.31
C THR A 263 -3.51 -7.35 5.88
N LEU A 264 -3.76 -7.18 4.59
CA LEU A 264 -4.20 -5.89 4.03
C LEU A 264 -5.65 -5.57 4.39
N SER A 265 -6.53 -6.57 4.42
CA SER A 265 -7.93 -6.39 4.84
C SER A 265 -8.02 -6.00 6.31
N VAL A 266 -7.29 -6.70 7.19
CA VAL A 266 -7.21 -6.35 8.61
C VAL A 266 -6.65 -4.94 8.79
N GLY A 267 -5.62 -4.56 8.01
CA GLY A 267 -5.07 -3.22 8.03
C GLY A 267 -6.09 -2.14 7.69
N VAL A 268 -6.87 -2.33 6.63
CA VAL A 268 -7.93 -1.38 6.24
C VAL A 268 -9.01 -1.27 7.32
N VAL A 269 -9.42 -2.39 7.92
CA VAL A 269 -10.41 -2.42 9.01
C VAL A 269 -9.88 -1.77 10.29
N ALA A 270 -8.59 -1.89 10.55
CA ALA A 270 -7.96 -1.31 11.75
C ALA A 270 -7.73 0.21 11.66
N GLN A 271 -7.62 0.80 10.46
CA GLN A 271 -7.36 2.24 10.28
C GLN A 271 -8.35 3.15 11.07
N PRO A 272 -9.68 2.96 11.02
CA PRO A 272 -10.61 3.80 11.77
C PRO A 272 -10.41 3.73 13.30
N LEU A 273 -9.84 2.64 13.82
CA LEU A 273 -9.54 2.51 15.24
C LEU A 273 -8.47 3.50 15.70
N ALA A 274 -7.57 3.91 14.80
CA ALA A 274 -6.59 4.96 15.09
C ALA A 274 -7.26 6.28 15.49
N VAL A 275 -8.41 6.64 14.87
CA VAL A 275 -9.20 7.82 15.23
C VAL A 275 -9.78 7.69 16.63
N ARG A 276 -10.31 6.50 16.98
CA ARG A 276 -10.90 6.24 18.30
C ARG A 276 -9.84 6.24 19.42
N LEU A 277 -8.65 5.75 19.12
CA LEU A 277 -7.51 5.73 20.03
C LEU A 277 -6.78 7.08 20.11
N HIS A 278 -7.14 8.00 19.21
CA HIS A 278 -6.50 9.30 19.13
C HIS A 278 -6.75 10.12 20.38
N HIS A 279 -5.67 10.68 20.97
CA HIS A 279 -5.75 11.51 22.17
C HIS A 279 -4.97 12.81 21.98
N ALA A 280 -5.55 13.92 22.45
CA ALA A 280 -5.01 15.25 22.18
C ALA A 280 -3.57 15.47 22.70
N ARG A 281 -3.17 14.83 23.79
CA ARG A 281 -1.89 15.05 24.47
C ARG A 281 -0.88 13.92 24.32
N THR A 282 -1.27 12.77 23.75
CA THR A 282 -0.40 11.59 23.67
C THR A 282 -0.50 10.93 22.29
N ALA A 283 0.57 10.25 21.86
CA ALA A 283 0.59 9.45 20.65
C ALA A 283 0.02 8.03 20.88
N ARG A 284 -1.09 7.91 21.66
CA ARG A 284 -1.63 6.60 22.08
C ARG A 284 -1.88 5.66 20.92
N ALA A 285 -2.48 6.15 19.83
CA ALA A 285 -2.77 5.34 18.65
C ALA A 285 -1.49 4.78 18.01
N THR A 286 -0.44 5.62 17.90
CA THR A 286 0.87 5.20 17.38
C THR A 286 1.52 4.15 18.28
N LEU A 287 1.50 4.37 19.60
CA LEU A 287 2.08 3.43 20.57
C LEU A 287 1.39 2.06 20.52
N VAL A 288 0.05 2.04 20.48
CA VAL A 288 -0.72 0.79 20.33
C VAL A 288 -0.37 0.10 19.02
N GLY A 289 -0.31 0.84 17.90
CA GLY A 289 0.10 0.29 16.61
C GLY A 289 1.49 -0.34 16.65
N MET A 290 2.48 0.34 17.24
CA MET A 290 3.85 -0.19 17.38
C MET A 290 3.91 -1.44 18.27
N VAL A 291 3.20 -1.47 19.42
CA VAL A 291 3.11 -2.66 20.27
C VAL A 291 2.52 -3.83 19.48
N THR A 292 1.48 -3.59 18.69
CA THR A 292 0.86 -4.61 17.85
C THR A 292 1.83 -5.15 16.79
N VAL A 293 2.62 -4.26 16.16
CA VAL A 293 3.68 -4.66 15.20
C VAL A 293 4.73 -5.52 15.89
N ILE A 294 5.22 -5.09 17.05
CA ILE A 294 6.23 -5.82 17.82
C ILE A 294 5.71 -7.22 18.19
N GLY A 295 4.48 -7.31 18.70
CA GLY A 295 3.83 -8.59 18.98
C GLY A 295 3.72 -9.48 17.75
N GLY A 296 3.33 -8.90 16.60
CA GLY A 296 3.27 -9.61 15.33
C GLY A 296 4.63 -10.12 14.83
N LEU A 297 5.72 -9.34 15.02
CA LEU A 297 7.09 -9.77 14.69
C LEU A 297 7.55 -10.94 15.58
N LEU A 298 7.25 -10.90 16.88
CA LEU A 298 7.59 -11.99 17.80
C LEU A 298 6.80 -13.26 17.48
N VAL A 299 5.51 -13.14 17.18
CA VAL A 299 4.69 -14.29 16.71
C VAL A 299 5.22 -14.81 15.38
N GLY A 300 5.64 -13.93 14.46
CA GLY A 300 6.29 -14.31 13.20
C GLY A 300 7.63 -15.03 13.42
N ALA A 301 8.41 -14.61 14.41
CA ALA A 301 9.65 -15.31 14.80
C ALA A 301 9.36 -16.71 15.34
N LEU A 302 8.33 -16.87 16.16
CA LEU A 302 7.87 -18.17 16.66
C LEU A 302 7.33 -19.05 15.52
N ALA A 303 6.60 -18.46 14.57
CA ALA A 303 6.12 -19.16 13.38
C ALA A 303 7.27 -19.73 12.55
N ALA A 304 8.32 -18.92 12.34
CA ALA A 304 9.52 -19.34 11.60
C ALA A 304 10.43 -20.30 12.36
N TYR A 305 10.34 -20.34 13.69
CA TYR A 305 11.08 -21.30 14.53
C TYR A 305 10.41 -22.67 14.55
N GLY A 306 9.08 -22.72 14.57
CA GLY A 306 8.28 -23.94 14.70
C GLY A 306 7.52 -24.34 13.42
N ASP A 307 7.89 -23.78 12.27
CA ASP A 307 7.28 -24.02 10.95
C ASP A 307 5.74 -24.00 10.96
N SER A 308 5.15 -23.10 11.76
CA SER A 308 3.72 -23.10 12.05
C SER A 308 2.92 -22.17 11.14
N VAL A 309 2.14 -22.75 10.23
CA VAL A 309 1.16 -22.05 9.37
C VAL A 309 0.14 -21.26 10.21
N ALA A 310 -0.34 -21.82 11.31
CA ALA A 310 -1.29 -21.15 12.19
C ALA A 310 -0.71 -19.85 12.80
N LEU A 311 0.56 -19.91 13.24
CA LEU A 311 1.22 -18.72 13.77
C LEU A 311 1.51 -17.68 12.69
N VAL A 312 1.75 -18.08 11.43
CA VAL A 312 1.83 -17.12 10.30
C VAL A 312 0.51 -16.37 10.13
N LEU A 313 -0.63 -17.04 10.21
CA LEU A 313 -1.94 -16.37 10.11
C LEU A 313 -2.20 -15.43 11.29
N VAL A 314 -1.82 -15.81 12.52
CA VAL A 314 -1.91 -14.92 13.69
C VAL A 314 -0.98 -13.71 13.52
N ALA A 315 0.26 -13.92 13.08
CA ALA A 315 1.20 -12.83 12.78
C ALA A 315 0.66 -11.90 11.70
N ALA A 316 0.03 -12.44 10.63
CA ALA A 316 -0.59 -11.66 9.57
C ALA A 316 -1.70 -10.73 10.08
N VAL A 317 -2.53 -11.20 11.02
CA VAL A 317 -3.57 -10.38 11.68
C VAL A 317 -2.93 -9.28 12.53
N LEU A 318 -1.95 -9.60 13.36
CA LEU A 318 -1.28 -8.62 14.22
C LEU A 318 -0.51 -7.58 13.40
N LEU A 319 0.30 -8.02 12.43
CA LEU A 319 1.07 -7.12 11.57
C LEU A 319 0.15 -6.28 10.68
N GLY A 320 -0.95 -6.85 10.19
CA GLY A 320 -1.99 -6.11 9.46
C GLY A 320 -2.65 -5.03 10.31
N ALA A 321 -3.07 -5.37 11.52
CA ALA A 321 -3.64 -4.41 12.48
C ALA A 321 -2.64 -3.31 12.84
N GLY A 322 -1.39 -3.68 13.11
CA GLY A 322 -0.30 -2.75 13.39
C GLY A 322 -0.02 -1.81 12.21
N TYR A 323 0.03 -2.33 10.97
CA TYR A 323 0.10 -1.55 9.73
C TYR A 323 -1.02 -0.51 9.66
N GLY A 324 -2.27 -0.93 9.83
CA GLY A 324 -3.43 -0.02 9.73
C GLY A 324 -3.42 1.06 10.82
N LEU A 325 -3.12 0.69 12.05
CA LEU A 325 -3.04 1.62 13.19
C LEU A 325 -1.90 2.64 13.03
N THR A 326 -0.70 2.20 12.64
CA THR A 326 0.47 3.10 12.47
C THR A 326 0.28 4.04 11.28
N LEU A 327 -0.29 3.56 10.16
CA LEU A 327 -0.63 4.40 9.02
C LEU A 327 -1.66 5.47 9.40
N GLY A 328 -2.77 5.06 10.01
CA GLY A 328 -3.84 5.96 10.41
C GLY A 328 -3.38 7.00 11.45
N SER A 329 -2.62 6.57 12.46
CA SER A 329 -2.11 7.47 13.49
C SER A 329 -1.06 8.45 12.95
N GLY A 330 -0.17 8.02 12.04
CA GLY A 330 0.82 8.89 11.41
C GLY A 330 0.17 10.02 10.61
N LEU A 331 -0.88 9.73 9.85
CA LEU A 331 -1.65 10.75 9.11
C LEU A 331 -2.35 11.73 10.06
N LEU A 332 -2.91 11.25 11.18
CA LEU A 332 -3.51 12.11 12.22
C LEU A 332 -2.48 13.03 12.89
N GLU A 333 -1.30 12.52 13.21
CA GLU A 333 -0.22 13.33 13.79
C GLU A 333 0.24 14.42 12.81
N ILE A 334 0.35 14.12 11.53
CA ILE A 334 0.71 15.10 10.50
C ILE A 334 -0.35 16.16 10.32
N ALA A 335 -1.63 15.77 10.32
CA ALA A 335 -2.73 16.71 10.21
C ALA A 335 -2.76 17.74 11.37
N ARG A 336 -2.13 17.43 12.49
CA ARG A 336 -1.98 18.35 13.63
C ARG A 336 -0.80 19.29 13.49
N LEU A 337 0.29 18.82 12.88
CA LEU A 337 1.54 19.57 12.79
C LEU A 337 1.59 20.51 11.59
N ALA A 338 0.86 20.17 10.51
CA ALA A 338 0.91 20.90 9.26
C ALA A 338 -0.33 21.76 9.06
N PRO A 339 -0.17 23.05 8.70
CA PRO A 339 -1.29 23.86 8.25
C PRO A 339 -1.89 23.27 6.96
N PRO A 340 -3.18 23.57 6.63
CA PRO A 340 -3.84 22.99 5.45
C PRO A 340 -3.06 23.16 4.13
N SER A 341 -2.32 24.26 3.98
CA SER A 341 -1.50 24.55 2.80
C SER A 341 -0.25 23.68 2.69
N ALA A 342 0.31 23.19 3.80
CA ALA A 342 1.51 22.35 3.85
C ALA A 342 1.19 20.85 4.04
N LEU A 343 -0.06 20.51 4.36
CA LEU A 343 -0.48 19.14 4.64
C LEU A 343 -0.15 18.15 3.52
N PRO A 344 -0.37 18.45 2.21
CA PRO A 344 -0.04 17.51 1.14
C PRO A 344 1.46 17.18 1.08
N SER A 345 2.31 18.19 1.24
CA SER A 345 3.76 18.03 1.20
C SER A 345 4.30 17.24 2.40
N THR A 346 3.74 17.50 3.58
CA THR A 346 4.14 16.80 4.81
C THR A 346 3.66 15.36 4.83
N ALA A 347 2.44 15.12 4.35
CA ALA A 347 1.90 13.77 4.17
C ALA A 347 2.73 12.96 3.16
N PHE A 348 3.21 13.59 2.09
CA PHE A 348 4.10 12.95 1.12
C PHE A 348 5.43 12.51 1.77
N LEU A 349 6.03 13.35 2.61
CA LEU A 349 7.28 13.00 3.32
C LEU A 349 7.09 11.85 4.32
N HIS A 350 5.99 11.87 5.07
CA HIS A 350 5.64 10.74 5.93
C HIS A 350 5.43 9.46 5.12
N GLN A 351 4.69 9.56 4.02
CA GLN A 351 4.45 8.42 3.14
C GLN A 351 5.78 7.88 2.59
N GLY A 352 6.70 8.76 2.17
CA GLY A 352 8.05 8.38 1.76
C GLY A 352 8.82 7.65 2.85
N ALA A 353 8.77 8.14 4.09
CA ALA A 353 9.36 7.48 5.25
C ALA A 353 8.70 6.11 5.53
N ALA A 354 7.37 6.02 5.39
CA ALA A 354 6.64 4.76 5.55
C ALA A 354 7.02 3.75 4.46
N TYR A 355 7.19 4.20 3.21
CA TYR A 355 7.60 3.34 2.11
C TYR A 355 9.01 2.75 2.27
N SER A 356 9.89 3.32 3.11
CA SER A 356 11.16 2.67 3.43
C SER A 356 10.97 1.25 4.00
N GLY A 357 9.83 0.97 4.64
CA GLY A 357 9.45 -0.36 5.09
C GLY A 357 9.33 -1.41 3.97
N PHE A 358 9.12 -1.01 2.70
CA PHE A 358 9.17 -1.95 1.57
C PHE A 358 10.56 -2.54 1.32
N LEU A 359 11.62 -1.93 1.85
CA LEU A 359 12.98 -2.47 1.79
C LEU A 359 13.18 -3.64 2.77
N THR A 360 12.30 -3.84 3.74
CA THR A 360 12.44 -4.86 4.77
C THR A 360 12.62 -6.27 4.22
N PRO A 361 11.85 -6.77 3.24
CA PRO A 361 12.07 -8.11 2.68
C PRO A 361 13.46 -8.25 2.03
N LEU A 362 13.95 -7.21 1.36
CA LEU A 362 15.27 -7.22 0.75
C LEU A 362 16.38 -7.26 1.82
N LEU A 363 16.26 -6.42 2.85
CA LEU A 363 17.21 -6.41 3.96
C LEU A 363 17.27 -7.77 4.66
N LEU A 364 16.11 -8.36 4.94
CA LEU A 364 16.05 -9.70 5.56
C LEU A 364 16.61 -10.78 4.63
N ALA A 365 16.33 -10.75 3.34
CA ALA A 365 16.86 -11.71 2.38
C ALA A 365 18.40 -11.65 2.25
N VAL A 366 18.97 -10.44 2.28
CA VAL A 366 20.43 -10.25 2.24
C VAL A 366 21.09 -10.68 3.54
N THR A 367 20.46 -10.43 4.68
CA THR A 367 21.01 -10.78 6.01
C THR A 367 20.75 -12.23 6.42
N ALA A 368 19.89 -12.97 5.71
CA ALA A 368 19.54 -14.35 6.00
C ALA A 368 20.75 -15.32 5.94
N GLY A 369 21.82 -14.97 5.21
CA GLY A 369 23.07 -15.71 5.21
C GLY A 369 23.89 -15.57 6.50
N ALA A 370 23.65 -14.52 7.29
CA ALA A 370 24.38 -14.24 8.53
C ALA A 370 23.61 -14.71 9.79
N ALA A 371 22.27 -14.77 9.74
CA ALA A 371 21.47 -15.20 10.88
C ALA A 371 20.14 -15.82 10.41
N PRO A 372 19.57 -16.79 11.17
CA PRO A 372 18.29 -17.39 10.83
C PRO A 372 17.13 -16.38 10.99
N TYR A 373 16.06 -16.57 10.22
CA TYR A 373 14.89 -15.66 10.21
C TYR A 373 14.27 -15.42 11.59
N PRO A 374 14.14 -16.42 12.51
CA PRO A 374 13.66 -16.15 13.86
C PRO A 374 14.49 -15.11 14.61
N ALA A 375 15.82 -15.17 14.49
CA ALA A 375 16.73 -14.19 15.10
C ALA A 375 16.60 -12.81 14.45
N LEU A 376 16.50 -12.74 13.12
CA LEU A 376 16.32 -11.48 12.38
C LEU A 376 15.00 -10.79 12.74
N LEU A 377 13.89 -11.54 12.81
CA LEU A 377 12.57 -11.01 13.20
C LEU A 377 12.56 -10.56 14.67
N THR A 378 13.23 -11.30 15.56
CA THR A 378 13.41 -10.89 16.95
C THR A 378 14.26 -9.61 17.04
N GLY A 379 15.33 -9.50 16.27
CA GLY A 379 16.14 -8.28 16.15
C GLY A 379 15.32 -7.06 15.70
N MET A 380 14.45 -7.26 14.70
CA MET A 380 13.51 -6.21 14.29
C MET A 380 12.52 -5.82 15.41
N ALA A 381 12.03 -6.78 16.19
CA ALA A 381 11.19 -6.50 17.34
C ALA A 381 11.92 -5.68 18.41
N VAL A 382 13.22 -5.96 18.66
CA VAL A 382 14.07 -5.16 19.55
C VAL A 382 14.25 -3.75 19.03
N VAL A 383 14.53 -3.54 17.75
CA VAL A 383 14.56 -2.20 17.12
C VAL A 383 13.19 -1.51 17.27
N GLY A 384 12.11 -2.24 17.07
CA GLY A 384 10.75 -1.75 17.31
C GLY A 384 10.53 -1.29 18.73
N LEU A 385 11.04 -2.02 19.74
CA LEU A 385 10.98 -1.63 21.17
C LEU A 385 11.76 -0.35 21.44
N LEU A 386 12.94 -0.18 20.83
CA LEU A 386 13.71 1.07 20.95
C LEU A 386 12.94 2.25 20.34
N CYS A 387 12.37 2.07 19.15
CA CYS A 387 11.52 3.09 18.51
C CYS A 387 10.27 3.39 19.36
N LEU A 388 9.64 2.38 19.94
CA LEU A 388 8.50 2.52 20.84
C LEU A 388 8.88 3.32 22.09
N TRP A 389 10.02 3.02 22.71
CA TRP A 389 10.53 3.75 23.86
C TRP A 389 10.78 5.23 23.53
N VAL A 390 11.45 5.52 22.42
CA VAL A 390 11.66 6.89 21.92
C VAL A 390 10.31 7.61 21.74
N THR A 391 9.39 7.00 21.00
CA THR A 391 8.06 7.54 20.74
C THR A 391 7.30 7.81 22.06
N ALA A 392 7.32 6.89 23.01
CA ALA A 392 6.67 7.04 24.30
C ALA A 392 7.28 8.18 25.14
N ARG A 393 8.62 8.26 25.17
CA ARG A 393 9.37 9.27 25.94
C ARG A 393 9.08 10.69 25.44
N PHE A 394 9.01 10.86 24.12
CA PHE A 394 8.86 12.19 23.51
C PHE A 394 7.41 12.56 23.18
N SER A 395 6.46 11.64 23.25
CA SER A 395 5.05 11.90 22.95
C SER A 395 4.39 12.89 23.92
N ARG A 396 4.80 12.89 25.19
CA ARG A 396 4.25 13.77 26.25
C ARG A 396 4.95 15.12 26.33
N GLY A 397 6.24 15.17 26.00
CA GLY A 397 7.08 16.37 26.12
C GLY A 397 7.00 17.34 24.95
N ASN A 398 6.41 16.92 23.84
CA ASN A 398 6.31 17.73 22.61
C ASN A 398 4.83 17.79 22.18
N PRO A 399 4.02 18.72 22.75
CA PRO A 399 2.64 18.91 22.28
C PRO A 399 2.63 19.37 20.81
N PRO A 400 1.55 19.09 20.09
CA PRO A 400 1.41 19.49 18.69
C PRO A 400 1.31 21.00 18.51
#